data_7017d6901d23931f96b84f9dbec7e6da
#
_entry.id   7017d6901d23931f96b84f9dbec7e6da
#
_cell.length_a   1.000
_cell.length_b   1.000
_cell.length_c   1.000
_cell.angle_alpha   90.00
_cell.angle_beta   90.00
_cell.angle_gamma   90.00
#
_symmetry.space_group_name_H-M   'P 1'
#
loop_
_entity.id
_entity.type
_entity.pdbx_description
1 polymer ?
#
loop_
_entity_poly.entity_id
_entity_poly.type
_entity_poly.pdbx_seq_one_letter_code
_entity_poly.pdbx_strand_id
1 'polypeptide(L)'
;MNKMIKRLALLGAGACVACMVGCTSDNKPAPDPFAPHFITRVSFGVLPDGRPVDIYTLRNSKGAEARIMTYGGVIVSLKVPDRNGTLGDVVLGYDTLQEYLTNPVTYFGALIGRYGNRIAKGKFTLNGQEYTLATNNYPNALHGGLKGFDKVVWDAKVLATAEGPGLKLQYVSQDGEEGYPGTLAVTAVYTLTEDNALKLEFTATTDKDTVVNLTHHSYFNLAGKGDILNHQVMIRASRFTPVDSTLIPTGELRPVEGTPFDFRQLTAIGARIQQDDQQLKFGGGYDHNWVCDKPLGELGLMARVYEPATGRVMEVLSTEPGLQFYSGNFLNGSNQGKGGWVYQFRNGLTMEPQHYPDSPNQPAFPSVVLKPGQVFHNTIIYRFSVQ
;
A
#
# COMPACT_ATOMS: atom_id res chain seq x y z
N MET A 1 26.62 73.66 -71.46
CA MET A 1 27.89 73.21 -72.16
C MET A 1 28.49 72.11 -71.27
N ASN A 2 28.76 70.94 -71.87
CA ASN A 2 29.61 69.84 -71.49
C ASN A 2 29.34 69.18 -70.14
N LYS A 3 28.70 68.00 -70.18
CA LYS A 3 29.22 66.63 -70.35
C LYS A 3 30.32 66.25 -69.35
N MET A 4 30.09 65.32 -68.43
CA MET A 4 30.74 64.00 -68.60
C MET A 4 30.24 62.97 -67.55
N ILE A 5 29.92 61.84 -68.08
CA ILE A 5 29.58 60.55 -67.50
C ILE A 5 30.78 59.99 -66.74
N LYS A 6 30.61 59.43 -65.56
CA LYS A 6 31.44 58.32 -65.08
C LYS A 6 30.72 57.24 -64.36
N ARG A 7 31.05 56.05 -64.72
CA ARG A 7 30.49 54.76 -64.55
C ARG A 7 30.43 54.28 -63.08
N LEU A 8 29.37 53.60 -62.81
CA LEU A 8 29.15 52.74 -61.67
C LEU A 8 30.09 51.54 -61.62
N ALA A 9 30.65 51.19 -60.46
CA ALA A 9 31.24 49.90 -60.18
C ALA A 9 30.44 49.30 -59.05
N LEU A 10 29.69 48.20 -59.34
CA LEU A 10 28.99 47.35 -58.38
C LEU A 10 30.07 46.51 -57.65
N LEU A 11 30.08 46.60 -56.32
CA LEU A 11 30.68 45.61 -55.47
C LEU A 11 29.55 44.95 -54.72
N GLY A 12 29.33 43.68 -55.03
CA GLY A 12 28.33 42.81 -54.34
C GLY A 12 28.83 42.41 -52.93
N ALA A 13 28.07 42.76 -51.94
CA ALA A 13 28.24 42.22 -50.60
C ALA A 13 27.21 41.09 -50.42
N GLY A 14 27.70 39.87 -50.43
CA GLY A 14 26.89 38.69 -50.08
C GLY A 14 26.54 38.72 -48.60
N ALA A 15 25.28 38.86 -48.28
CA ALA A 15 24.75 38.68 -46.94
C ALA A 15 24.54 37.18 -46.68
N CYS A 16 25.40 36.55 -45.89
CA CYS A 16 25.12 35.27 -45.28
C CYS A 16 24.01 35.42 -44.26
N VAL A 17 22.81 34.94 -44.59
CA VAL A 17 21.75 34.76 -43.62
C VAL A 17 22.09 33.49 -42.84
N ALA A 18 22.65 33.63 -41.63
CA ALA A 18 22.78 32.56 -40.68
C ALA A 18 21.37 32.31 -40.10
N CYS A 19 20.70 31.23 -40.53
CA CYS A 19 19.55 30.68 -39.84
C CYS A 19 19.97 30.20 -38.44
N MET A 20 19.81 31.04 -37.42
CA MET A 20 19.78 30.58 -36.04
C MET A 20 18.47 29.82 -35.84
N VAL A 21 18.53 28.49 -35.89
CA VAL A 21 17.50 27.64 -35.34
C VAL A 21 17.56 27.79 -33.82
N GLY A 22 16.79 28.72 -33.29
CA GLY A 22 16.57 28.84 -31.87
C GLY A 22 15.81 27.60 -31.40
N CYS A 23 16.50 26.64 -30.79
CA CYS A 23 15.85 25.65 -29.91
C CYS A 23 15.28 26.43 -28.73
N THR A 24 14.04 26.86 -28.83
CA THR A 24 13.25 27.22 -27.66
C THR A 24 12.99 25.89 -26.92
N SER A 25 13.82 25.58 -25.94
CA SER A 25 13.44 24.62 -24.90
C SER A 25 12.16 25.18 -24.27
N ASP A 26 11.03 24.56 -24.54
CA ASP A 26 9.80 24.78 -23.78
C ASP A 26 10.07 24.38 -22.31
N ASN A 27 10.73 25.28 -21.58
CA ASN A 27 10.79 25.24 -20.12
C ASN A 27 9.37 25.63 -19.62
N LYS A 28 8.39 24.73 -19.81
CA LYS A 28 7.19 24.80 -18.98
C LYS A 28 7.68 24.63 -17.54
N PRO A 29 7.42 25.60 -16.67
CA PRO A 29 7.70 25.41 -15.24
C PRO A 29 7.00 24.11 -14.81
N ALA A 30 7.69 23.29 -14.00
CA ALA A 30 7.08 22.13 -13.42
C ALA A 30 5.75 22.57 -12.77
N PRO A 31 4.64 21.81 -12.99
CA PRO A 31 3.37 22.18 -12.40
C PRO A 31 3.53 22.31 -10.90
N ASP A 32 2.97 23.35 -10.33
CA ASP A 32 2.95 23.59 -8.88
C ASP A 32 2.28 22.39 -8.21
N PRO A 33 2.98 21.57 -7.42
CA PRO A 33 2.40 20.40 -6.76
C PRO A 33 1.28 20.76 -5.77
N PHE A 34 1.10 22.06 -5.49
CA PHE A 34 0.06 22.60 -4.61
C PHE A 34 -1.08 23.26 -5.38
N ALA A 35 -1.06 23.20 -6.69
CA ALA A 35 -2.18 23.69 -7.49
C ALA A 35 -3.46 22.92 -7.08
N PRO A 36 -4.61 23.61 -6.90
CA PRO A 36 -5.86 23.00 -6.39
C PRO A 36 -6.36 21.78 -7.17
N HIS A 37 -5.88 21.58 -8.40
CA HIS A 37 -6.25 20.45 -9.24
C HIS A 37 -5.51 19.14 -8.91
N PHE A 38 -4.46 19.16 -8.08
CA PHE A 38 -3.75 17.96 -7.65
C PHE A 38 -4.36 17.28 -6.41
N ILE A 39 -5.08 18.05 -5.58
CA ILE A 39 -5.78 17.51 -4.41
C ILE A 39 -7.18 18.09 -4.35
N THR A 40 -8.17 17.21 -4.33
CA THR A 40 -9.56 17.60 -4.10
C THR A 40 -10.12 16.86 -2.89
N ARG A 41 -11.06 17.51 -2.18
CA ARG A 41 -11.82 16.92 -1.07
C ARG A 41 -13.31 17.03 -1.39
N VAL A 42 -14.03 15.93 -1.19
CA VAL A 42 -15.50 15.91 -1.27
C VAL A 42 -16.06 15.06 -0.12
N SER A 43 -17.30 15.31 0.26
CA SER A 43 -17.99 14.43 1.22
C SER A 43 -18.17 13.05 0.60
N PHE A 44 -17.85 12.01 1.37
CA PHE A 44 -18.09 10.61 0.97
C PHE A 44 -19.30 10.00 1.70
N GLY A 45 -19.79 10.67 2.72
CA GLY A 45 -20.96 10.29 3.48
C GLY A 45 -20.88 10.68 4.95
N VAL A 46 -21.80 10.12 5.74
CA VAL A 46 -21.89 10.35 7.18
C VAL A 46 -22.07 9.01 7.88
N LEU A 47 -21.34 8.78 8.96
CA LEU A 47 -21.48 7.58 9.79
C LEU A 47 -22.83 7.58 10.55
N PRO A 48 -23.31 6.42 11.03
CA PRO A 48 -24.54 6.35 11.83
C PRO A 48 -24.53 7.22 13.10
N ASP A 49 -23.35 7.55 13.63
CA ASP A 49 -23.18 8.42 14.79
C ASP A 49 -23.08 9.92 14.45
N GLY A 50 -23.29 10.27 13.17
CA GLY A 50 -23.29 11.65 12.68
C GLY A 50 -21.92 12.20 12.28
N ARG A 51 -20.83 11.47 12.44
CA ARG A 51 -19.49 11.92 12.03
C ARG A 51 -19.36 11.93 10.50
N PRO A 52 -18.89 13.04 9.89
CA PRO A 52 -18.67 13.10 8.46
C PRO A 52 -17.47 12.26 8.04
N VAL A 53 -17.55 11.70 6.84
CA VAL A 53 -16.45 11.02 6.14
C VAL A 53 -16.19 11.74 4.84
N ASP A 54 -14.95 12.16 4.66
CA ASP A 54 -14.49 12.82 3.44
C ASP A 54 -13.64 11.86 2.61
N ILE A 55 -13.61 12.08 1.30
CA ILE A 55 -12.67 11.44 0.39
C ILE A 55 -11.78 12.48 -0.27
N TYR A 56 -10.50 12.22 -0.26
CA TYR A 56 -9.46 13.03 -0.88
C TYR A 56 -8.98 12.33 -2.15
N THR A 57 -8.88 13.09 -3.23
CA THR A 57 -8.29 12.63 -4.49
C THR A 57 -6.94 13.31 -4.67
N LEU A 58 -5.88 12.51 -4.73
CA LEU A 58 -4.52 12.95 -5.04
C LEU A 58 -4.24 12.59 -6.49
N ARG A 59 -3.65 13.52 -7.27
CA ARG A 59 -3.21 13.28 -8.65
C ARG A 59 -1.80 13.81 -8.85
N ASN A 60 -0.94 13.01 -9.48
CA ASN A 60 0.35 13.49 -9.92
C ASN A 60 0.29 14.11 -11.34
N SER A 61 1.39 14.69 -11.80
CA SER A 61 1.45 15.33 -13.12
C SER A 61 1.33 14.34 -14.29
N LYS A 62 1.53 13.05 -14.05
CA LYS A 62 1.41 11.97 -15.05
C LYS A 62 0.01 11.36 -15.12
N GLY A 63 -0.91 11.84 -14.29
CA GLY A 63 -2.31 11.42 -14.28
C GLY A 63 -2.63 10.23 -13.39
N ALA A 64 -1.65 9.63 -12.70
CA ALA A 64 -1.96 8.65 -11.66
C ALA A 64 -2.82 9.29 -10.57
N GLU A 65 -3.76 8.53 -10.02
CA GLU A 65 -4.77 9.01 -9.09
C GLU A 65 -4.94 8.06 -7.91
N ALA A 66 -4.91 8.58 -6.69
CA ALA A 66 -5.30 7.85 -5.49
C ALA A 66 -6.48 8.54 -4.80
N ARG A 67 -7.53 7.79 -4.47
CA ARG A 67 -8.67 8.26 -3.70
C ARG A 67 -8.66 7.63 -2.33
N ILE A 68 -8.60 8.46 -1.29
CA ILE A 68 -8.40 8.01 0.10
C ILE A 68 -9.51 8.64 0.96
N MET A 69 -10.30 7.82 1.66
CA MET A 69 -11.31 8.33 2.58
C MET A 69 -10.79 8.40 4.03
N THR A 70 -11.39 9.26 4.82
CA THR A 70 -11.01 9.44 6.23
C THR A 70 -11.46 8.30 7.13
N TYR A 71 -12.48 7.53 6.78
CA TYR A 71 -12.86 6.32 7.52
C TYR A 71 -11.88 5.19 7.18
N GLY A 72 -11.21 4.67 8.18
CA GLY A 72 -10.20 3.63 8.05
C GLY A 72 -8.95 4.03 7.26
N GLY A 73 -8.81 5.30 6.84
CA GLY A 73 -7.74 5.74 5.94
C GLY A 73 -7.72 4.96 4.61
N VAL A 74 -8.88 4.48 4.17
CA VAL A 74 -9.02 3.50 3.08
C VAL A 74 -8.66 4.10 1.73
N ILE A 75 -7.80 3.41 0.98
CA ILE A 75 -7.62 3.63 -0.45
C ILE A 75 -8.81 3.03 -1.19
N VAL A 76 -9.75 3.90 -1.59
CA VAL A 76 -10.96 3.51 -2.33
C VAL A 76 -10.67 3.21 -3.79
N SER A 77 -9.70 3.92 -4.39
CA SER A 77 -9.30 3.75 -5.79
C SER A 77 -7.85 4.14 -5.97
N LEU A 78 -7.13 3.39 -6.81
CA LEU A 78 -5.77 3.70 -7.21
C LEU A 78 -5.63 3.44 -8.71
N LYS A 79 -5.56 4.53 -9.51
CA LYS A 79 -5.47 4.45 -10.96
C LYS A 79 -4.05 4.69 -11.42
N VAL A 80 -3.51 3.72 -12.15
CA VAL A 80 -2.17 3.76 -12.71
C VAL A 80 -2.19 3.35 -14.19
N PRO A 81 -1.25 3.84 -15.02
CA PRO A 81 -1.23 3.53 -16.45
C PRO A 81 -0.86 2.07 -16.72
N ASP A 82 -1.41 1.52 -17.80
CA ASP A 82 -0.90 0.30 -18.43
C ASP A 82 0.18 0.64 -19.48
N ARG A 83 0.69 -0.37 -20.22
CA ARG A 83 1.70 -0.18 -21.28
C ARG A 83 1.26 0.72 -22.43
N ASN A 84 -0.06 0.95 -22.59
CA ASN A 84 -0.63 1.85 -23.60
C ASN A 84 -0.92 3.24 -23.03
N GLY A 85 -0.58 3.49 -21.77
CA GLY A 85 -0.90 4.74 -21.06
C GLY A 85 -2.33 4.83 -20.54
N THR A 86 -3.15 3.76 -20.67
CA THR A 86 -4.53 3.75 -20.18
C THR A 86 -4.55 3.57 -18.67
N LEU A 87 -5.18 4.53 -17.98
CA LEU A 87 -5.35 4.45 -16.53
C LEU A 87 -6.38 3.37 -16.17
N GLY A 88 -5.99 2.46 -15.27
CA GLY A 88 -6.87 1.44 -14.69
C GLY A 88 -6.81 1.45 -13.18
N ASP A 89 -7.96 1.22 -12.53
CA ASP A 89 -8.04 1.04 -11.09
C ASP A 89 -7.51 -0.34 -10.71
N VAL A 90 -6.47 -0.37 -9.90
CA VAL A 90 -5.74 -1.61 -9.57
C VAL A 90 -6.04 -2.13 -8.16
N VAL A 91 -7.02 -1.55 -7.45
CA VAL A 91 -7.42 -2.02 -6.11
C VAL A 91 -8.89 -2.37 -6.05
N LEU A 92 -9.22 -3.40 -5.27
CA LEU A 92 -10.60 -3.73 -4.92
C LEU A 92 -11.14 -2.77 -3.86
N GLY A 93 -12.46 -2.66 -3.77
CA GLY A 93 -13.13 -1.80 -2.79
C GLY A 93 -14.60 -1.61 -3.17
N TYR A 94 -15.23 -0.59 -2.63
CA TYR A 94 -16.62 -0.25 -2.87
C TYR A 94 -16.76 1.18 -3.38
N ASP A 95 -17.89 1.51 -3.97
CA ASP A 95 -18.17 2.83 -4.52
C ASP A 95 -18.72 3.83 -3.46
N THR A 96 -19.32 3.32 -2.39
CA THR A 96 -19.99 4.12 -1.36
C THR A 96 -19.53 3.80 0.06
N LEU A 97 -19.62 4.78 0.97
CA LEU A 97 -19.37 4.57 2.40
C LEU A 97 -20.26 3.47 2.98
N GLN A 98 -21.55 3.45 2.58
CA GLN A 98 -22.51 2.48 3.12
C GLN A 98 -22.09 1.03 2.86
N GLU A 99 -21.51 0.76 1.69
CA GLU A 99 -21.00 -0.59 1.37
C GLU A 99 -19.82 -0.99 2.25
N TYR A 100 -18.91 -0.06 2.59
CA TYR A 100 -17.84 -0.31 3.56
C TYR A 100 -18.38 -0.58 4.96
N LEU A 101 -19.45 0.09 5.38
CA LEU A 101 -20.07 -0.10 6.70
C LEU A 101 -20.83 -1.43 6.83
N THR A 102 -21.42 -1.91 5.73
CA THR A 102 -22.20 -3.15 5.71
C THR A 102 -21.35 -4.40 5.46
N ASN A 103 -20.10 -4.23 4.93
CA ASN A 103 -19.15 -5.32 4.66
C ASN A 103 -17.81 -5.12 5.41
N PRO A 104 -17.82 -5.05 6.75
CA PRO A 104 -16.66 -4.55 7.51
C PRO A 104 -15.49 -5.53 7.64
N VAL A 105 -15.65 -6.79 7.24
CA VAL A 105 -14.62 -7.84 7.43
C VAL A 105 -13.68 -8.01 6.22
N THR A 106 -13.78 -7.16 5.21
CA THR A 106 -12.95 -7.29 4.01
C THR A 106 -11.63 -6.55 4.10
N TYR A 107 -11.52 -5.54 4.95
CA TYR A 107 -10.33 -4.67 5.13
C TYR A 107 -9.84 -4.00 3.83
N PHE A 108 -10.66 -3.91 2.79
CA PHE A 108 -10.26 -3.36 1.49
C PHE A 108 -9.64 -1.98 1.63
N GLY A 109 -8.34 -1.86 1.29
CA GLY A 109 -7.61 -0.62 1.25
C GLY A 109 -7.37 0.08 2.58
N ALA A 110 -7.63 -0.57 3.72
CA ALA A 110 -7.60 0.05 5.04
C ALA A 110 -6.20 0.16 5.65
N LEU A 111 -6.02 1.16 6.50
CA LEU A 111 -4.93 1.21 7.47
C LEU A 111 -5.21 0.20 8.59
N ILE A 112 -4.23 -0.63 8.91
CA ILE A 112 -4.35 -1.70 9.89
C ILE A 112 -3.53 -1.37 11.14
N GLY A 113 -4.17 -1.49 12.27
CA GLY A 113 -3.61 -1.27 13.60
C GLY A 113 -4.69 -1.46 14.70
N ARG A 114 -4.31 -1.47 15.99
CA ARG A 114 -2.99 -1.20 16.54
C ARG A 114 -1.96 -2.28 16.20
N TYR A 115 -2.41 -3.53 15.99
CA TYR A 115 -1.54 -4.66 15.64
C TYR A 115 -2.07 -5.34 14.37
N GLY A 116 -1.33 -5.24 13.27
CA GLY A 116 -1.59 -5.91 12.00
C GLY A 116 -1.35 -7.41 12.10
N ASN A 117 -2.17 -8.18 11.36
CA ASN A 117 -2.21 -9.63 11.37
C ASN A 117 -2.63 -10.22 12.74
N ARG A 118 -2.26 -11.48 13.05
CA ARG A 118 -2.83 -12.26 14.16
C ARG A 118 -2.02 -12.18 15.43
N ILE A 119 -2.72 -12.27 16.59
CA ILE A 119 -2.16 -12.59 17.90
C ILE A 119 -2.89 -13.83 18.41
N ALA A 120 -2.12 -14.88 18.74
CA ALA A 120 -2.63 -16.17 19.16
C ALA A 120 -3.57 -16.07 20.36
N LYS A 121 -4.77 -16.67 20.23
CA LYS A 121 -5.80 -16.71 21.29
C LYS A 121 -6.22 -15.33 21.82
N GLY A 122 -5.90 -14.25 21.09
CA GLY A 122 -6.12 -12.89 21.54
C GLY A 122 -5.37 -12.52 22.81
N LYS A 123 -4.19 -13.10 23.06
CA LYS A 123 -3.44 -12.89 24.31
C LYS A 123 -1.97 -12.63 24.04
N PHE A 124 -1.38 -11.75 24.85
CA PHE A 124 0.06 -11.57 24.91
C PHE A 124 0.49 -11.10 26.31
N THR A 125 1.75 -11.33 26.63
CA THR A 125 2.35 -10.86 27.89
C THR A 125 3.35 -9.74 27.61
N LEU A 126 3.20 -8.62 28.31
CA LEU A 126 4.13 -7.49 28.24
C LEU A 126 4.51 -7.07 29.67
N ASN A 127 5.81 -7.01 29.96
CA ASN A 127 6.35 -6.67 31.30
C ASN A 127 5.75 -7.51 32.44
N GLY A 128 5.50 -8.81 32.19
CA GLY A 128 4.93 -9.72 33.18
C GLY A 128 3.41 -9.65 33.35
N GLN A 129 2.75 -8.76 32.64
CA GLN A 129 1.28 -8.65 32.64
C GLN A 129 0.69 -9.26 31.39
N GLU A 130 -0.35 -10.13 31.54
CA GLU A 130 -1.14 -10.64 30.43
C GLU A 130 -2.18 -9.61 29.99
N TYR A 131 -2.29 -9.39 28.69
CA TYR A 131 -3.34 -8.60 28.03
C TYR A 131 -4.22 -9.51 27.19
N THR A 132 -5.53 -9.24 27.23
CA THR A 132 -6.53 -10.01 26.48
C THR A 132 -7.22 -9.10 25.47
N LEU A 133 -7.23 -9.54 24.22
CA LEU A 133 -7.84 -8.90 23.06
C LEU A 133 -9.10 -9.66 22.63
N ALA A 134 -9.97 -9.00 21.86
CA ALA A 134 -11.10 -9.68 21.24
C ALA A 134 -10.62 -10.73 20.22
N THR A 135 -11.21 -11.92 20.27
CA THR A 135 -10.94 -13.01 19.29
C THR A 135 -11.86 -12.88 18.07
N ASN A 136 -11.69 -11.80 17.32
CA ASN A 136 -12.49 -11.47 16.13
C ASN A 136 -12.18 -12.35 14.90
N ASN A 137 -11.18 -13.23 15.00
CA ASN A 137 -10.85 -14.30 14.05
C ASN A 137 -10.61 -15.59 14.83
N TYR A 138 -11.67 -16.12 15.43
CA TYR A 138 -11.60 -17.23 16.40
C TYR A 138 -10.70 -18.39 15.95
N PRO A 139 -9.77 -18.84 16.82
CA PRO A 139 -9.61 -18.45 18.22
C PRO A 139 -8.68 -17.25 18.46
N ASN A 140 -8.25 -16.51 17.42
CA ASN A 140 -7.22 -15.49 17.46
C ASN A 140 -7.79 -14.07 17.38
N ALA A 141 -7.01 -13.08 17.80
CA ALA A 141 -7.24 -11.68 17.44
C ALA A 141 -6.63 -11.40 16.06
N LEU A 142 -7.25 -10.50 15.29
CA LEU A 142 -6.83 -10.12 13.93
C LEU A 142 -6.98 -8.62 13.74
N HIS A 143 -5.98 -8.00 13.12
CA HIS A 143 -6.01 -6.63 12.59
C HIS A 143 -6.50 -5.55 13.59
N GLY A 144 -6.09 -5.67 14.86
CA GLY A 144 -6.37 -4.68 15.89
C GLY A 144 -7.67 -4.89 16.67
N GLY A 145 -8.51 -5.88 16.29
CA GLY A 145 -9.69 -6.25 17.06
C GLY A 145 -11.02 -6.01 16.34
N LEU A 146 -12.10 -5.86 17.12
CA LEU A 146 -13.46 -5.65 16.61
C LEU A 146 -13.61 -4.29 15.93
N LYS A 147 -12.97 -3.26 16.49
CA LYS A 147 -12.94 -1.89 15.98
C LYS A 147 -11.49 -1.44 15.88
N GLY A 148 -10.75 -2.02 14.91
CA GLY A 148 -9.39 -1.60 14.60
C GLY A 148 -9.33 -0.26 13.85
N PHE A 149 -8.13 0.11 13.42
CA PHE A 149 -7.87 1.38 12.71
C PHE A 149 -8.60 1.49 11.36
N ASP A 150 -9.03 0.38 10.81
CA ASP A 150 -9.89 0.25 9.63
C ASP A 150 -11.32 0.79 9.84
N LYS A 151 -11.75 0.95 11.11
CA LYS A 151 -13.14 1.35 11.48
C LYS A 151 -13.20 2.65 12.29
N VAL A 152 -12.17 3.47 12.23
CA VAL A 152 -12.14 4.79 12.88
C VAL A 152 -12.10 5.90 11.84
N VAL A 153 -12.60 7.09 12.21
CA VAL A 153 -12.42 8.29 11.39
C VAL A 153 -11.11 8.94 11.77
N TRP A 154 -10.25 9.13 10.79
CA TRP A 154 -8.97 9.80 10.94
C TRP A 154 -9.12 11.29 10.69
N ASP A 155 -8.46 12.11 11.49
CA ASP A 155 -8.31 13.54 11.23
C ASP A 155 -7.39 13.75 10.04
N ALA A 156 -7.86 14.45 9.01
CA ALA A 156 -7.17 14.58 7.74
C ALA A 156 -6.66 16.00 7.48
N LYS A 157 -5.43 16.11 6.99
CA LYS A 157 -4.82 17.37 6.56
C LYS A 157 -4.05 17.16 5.26
N VAL A 158 -4.34 17.99 4.26
CA VAL A 158 -3.55 18.06 3.04
C VAL A 158 -2.14 18.53 3.36
N LEU A 159 -1.15 17.89 2.78
CA LEU A 159 0.26 18.24 2.90
C LEU A 159 0.86 18.65 1.56
N ALA A 160 1.73 19.65 1.66
CA ALA A 160 2.70 19.96 0.65
C ALA A 160 3.94 19.08 0.85
N THR A 161 4.25 18.17 -0.07
CA THR A 161 5.50 17.40 -0.02
C THR A 161 6.36 17.67 -1.25
N ALA A 162 7.68 17.52 -1.11
CA ALA A 162 8.59 17.68 -2.23
C ALA A 162 8.45 16.56 -3.29
N GLU A 163 7.80 15.45 -2.93
CA GLU A 163 7.67 14.26 -3.79
C GLU A 163 6.34 14.21 -4.56
N GLY A 164 5.35 15.03 -4.15
CA GLY A 164 4.02 15.07 -4.77
C GLY A 164 2.91 15.44 -3.78
N PRO A 165 1.62 15.35 -4.21
CA PRO A 165 0.48 15.61 -3.35
C PRO A 165 0.41 14.63 -2.19
N GLY A 166 0.20 15.15 -0.97
CA GLY A 166 0.19 14.36 0.26
C GLY A 166 -1.07 14.53 1.10
N LEU A 167 -1.43 13.50 1.84
CA LEU A 167 -2.53 13.48 2.80
C LEU A 167 -2.03 12.93 4.12
N LYS A 168 -2.04 13.76 5.17
CA LYS A 168 -1.75 13.35 6.54
C LYS A 168 -3.04 12.96 7.23
N LEU A 169 -3.05 11.75 7.81
CA LEU A 169 -4.11 11.21 8.65
C LEU A 169 -3.57 11.02 10.07
N GLN A 170 -4.35 11.42 11.07
CA GLN A 170 -3.97 11.30 12.49
C GLN A 170 -5.09 10.64 13.27
N TYR A 171 -4.70 9.78 14.21
CA TYR A 171 -5.61 9.13 15.15
C TYR A 171 -4.94 8.95 16.52
N VAL A 172 -5.72 9.10 17.58
CA VAL A 172 -5.26 8.80 18.94
C VAL A 172 -6.06 7.62 19.47
N SER A 173 -5.41 6.46 19.54
CA SER A 173 -5.96 5.24 20.13
C SER A 173 -5.75 5.30 21.64
N GLN A 174 -6.83 5.33 22.42
CA GLN A 174 -6.81 5.52 23.87
C GLN A 174 -6.23 4.30 24.58
N ASP A 175 -5.71 4.50 25.81
CA ASP A 175 -5.28 3.42 26.70
C ASP A 175 -6.42 2.43 26.93
N GLY A 176 -6.19 1.15 26.65
CA GLY A 176 -7.19 0.08 26.75
C GLY A 176 -8.09 -0.10 25.53
N GLU A 177 -7.97 0.73 24.48
CA GLU A 177 -8.73 0.52 23.24
C GLU A 177 -8.43 -0.87 22.67
N GLU A 178 -9.49 -1.66 22.35
CA GLU A 178 -9.43 -3.06 21.91
C GLU A 178 -8.57 -3.98 22.82
N GLY A 179 -8.29 -3.57 24.07
CA GLY A 179 -7.49 -4.31 25.06
C GLY A 179 -6.00 -4.03 25.04
N TYR A 180 -5.52 -3.14 24.19
CA TYR A 180 -4.09 -2.77 24.14
C TYR A 180 -3.73 -1.72 25.18
N PRO A 181 -2.56 -1.85 25.88
CA PRO A 181 -2.11 -0.84 26.85
C PRO A 181 -1.57 0.42 26.17
N GLY A 182 -1.67 1.54 26.88
CA GLY A 182 -1.11 2.83 26.53
C GLY A 182 -1.92 3.61 25.49
N THR A 183 -1.87 4.93 25.62
CA THR A 183 -2.38 5.84 24.60
C THR A 183 -1.40 5.88 23.43
N LEU A 184 -1.85 5.58 22.22
CA LEU A 184 -1.02 5.58 21.01
C LEU A 184 -1.46 6.72 20.07
N ALA A 185 -0.59 7.71 19.89
CA ALA A 185 -0.79 8.77 18.90
C ALA A 185 -0.16 8.32 17.57
N VAL A 186 -0.97 8.18 16.53
CA VAL A 186 -0.56 7.67 15.22
C VAL A 186 -0.73 8.74 14.16
N THR A 187 0.26 8.85 13.30
CA THR A 187 0.20 9.61 12.05
C THR A 187 0.48 8.67 10.88
N ALA A 188 -0.36 8.71 9.85
CA ALA A 188 -0.13 8.07 8.57
C ALA A 188 -0.10 9.16 7.48
N VAL A 189 0.94 9.16 6.65
CA VAL A 189 1.09 10.12 5.55
C VAL A 189 1.12 9.37 4.24
N TYR A 190 0.10 9.58 3.41
CA TYR A 190 0.09 9.15 2.03
C TYR A 190 0.72 10.23 1.15
N THR A 191 1.59 9.84 0.23
CA THR A 191 2.13 10.70 -0.82
C THR A 191 2.03 9.97 -2.16
N LEU A 192 1.36 10.59 -3.14
CA LEU A 192 1.36 10.09 -4.52
C LEU A 192 2.49 10.81 -5.27
N THR A 193 3.58 10.08 -5.51
CA THR A 193 4.80 10.64 -6.07
C THR A 193 4.73 10.83 -7.59
N GLU A 194 5.64 11.66 -8.13
CA GLU A 194 5.72 11.92 -9.57
C GLU A 194 6.23 10.73 -10.40
N ASP A 195 6.82 9.71 -9.78
CA ASP A 195 7.21 8.45 -10.42
C ASP A 195 6.16 7.33 -10.29
N ASN A 196 4.89 7.72 -10.01
CA ASN A 196 3.74 6.83 -9.85
C ASN A 196 3.90 5.87 -8.66
N ALA A 197 4.53 6.28 -7.58
CA ALA A 197 4.50 5.51 -6.33
C ALA A 197 3.44 6.08 -5.38
N LEU A 198 2.75 5.20 -4.68
CA LEU A 198 1.98 5.54 -3.50
C LEU A 198 2.83 5.19 -2.29
N LYS A 199 3.39 6.21 -1.65
CA LYS A 199 4.18 6.09 -0.43
C LYS A 199 3.28 6.30 0.77
N LEU A 200 3.40 5.44 1.78
CA LEU A 200 2.73 5.51 3.06
C LEU A 200 3.77 5.47 4.17
N GLU A 201 3.79 6.51 5.00
CA GLU A 201 4.70 6.63 6.13
C GLU A 201 3.89 6.66 7.42
N PHE A 202 4.19 5.74 8.33
CA PHE A 202 3.63 5.71 9.67
C PHE A 202 4.62 6.26 10.67
N THR A 203 4.13 7.04 11.62
CA THR A 203 4.82 7.34 12.87
C THR A 203 3.87 7.15 14.03
N ALA A 204 4.36 6.63 15.16
CA ALA A 204 3.56 6.54 16.38
C ALA A 204 4.40 6.74 17.62
N THR A 205 3.76 7.29 18.67
CA THR A 205 4.32 7.47 20.02
C THR A 205 3.32 6.98 21.05
N THR A 206 3.81 6.59 22.23
CA THR A 206 2.97 6.06 23.31
C THR A 206 3.37 6.65 24.66
N ASP A 207 2.43 6.64 25.62
CA ASP A 207 2.64 7.03 27.02
C ASP A 207 2.96 5.83 27.96
N LYS A 208 2.76 4.58 27.46
CA LYS A 208 3.10 3.33 28.18
C LYS A 208 3.71 2.32 27.21
N ASP A 209 4.44 1.34 27.73
CA ASP A 209 4.87 0.21 26.91
C ASP A 209 3.67 -0.46 26.25
N THR A 210 3.74 -0.66 24.94
CA THR A 210 2.67 -1.29 24.15
C THR A 210 3.24 -2.08 22.98
N VAL A 211 2.39 -2.85 22.28
CA VAL A 211 2.76 -3.53 21.04
C VAL A 211 2.18 -2.80 19.83
N VAL A 212 2.99 -2.61 18.80
CA VAL A 212 2.60 -1.88 17.58
C VAL A 212 3.07 -2.63 16.34
N ASN A 213 2.17 -2.82 15.40
CA ASN A 213 2.46 -3.36 14.07
C ASN A 213 1.49 -2.73 13.09
N LEU A 214 1.89 -1.65 12.41
CA LEU A 214 1.03 -0.90 11.49
C LEU A 214 1.33 -1.32 10.06
N THR A 215 0.28 -1.63 9.30
CA THR A 215 0.38 -2.00 7.89
C THR A 215 -0.80 -1.46 7.08
N HIS A 216 -0.86 -1.85 5.80
CA HIS A 216 -1.88 -1.42 4.86
C HIS A 216 -2.43 -2.62 4.08
N HIS A 217 -3.75 -2.68 3.89
CA HIS A 217 -4.45 -3.88 3.41
C HIS A 217 -5.19 -3.67 2.07
N SER A 218 -4.55 -3.04 1.07
CA SER A 218 -5.12 -3.01 -0.28
C SER A 218 -5.10 -4.38 -0.94
N TYR A 219 -6.22 -4.75 -1.53
CA TYR A 219 -6.31 -5.89 -2.44
C TYR A 219 -6.01 -5.41 -3.85
N PHE A 220 -4.88 -5.80 -4.38
CA PHE A 220 -4.43 -5.42 -5.71
C PHE A 220 -4.91 -6.42 -6.77
N ASN A 221 -5.29 -5.89 -7.93
CA ASN A 221 -5.44 -6.63 -9.16
C ASN A 221 -4.94 -5.75 -10.31
N LEU A 222 -3.74 -5.99 -10.79
CA LEU A 222 -3.09 -5.14 -11.81
C LEU A 222 -3.75 -5.27 -13.19
N ALA A 223 -4.52 -6.33 -13.43
CA ALA A 223 -5.37 -6.46 -14.62
C ALA A 223 -6.65 -5.60 -14.53
N GLY A 224 -7.06 -5.19 -13.33
CA GLY A 224 -8.29 -4.45 -13.05
C GLY A 224 -9.53 -5.31 -12.94
N LYS A 225 -9.51 -6.57 -13.42
CA LYS A 225 -10.63 -7.54 -13.39
C LYS A 225 -10.10 -8.97 -13.40
N GLY A 226 -10.99 -9.93 -13.13
CA GLY A 226 -10.70 -11.37 -13.17
C GLY A 226 -9.87 -11.82 -11.99
N ASP A 227 -9.28 -13.00 -12.08
CA ASP A 227 -8.43 -13.53 -11.03
C ASP A 227 -6.97 -13.08 -11.17
N ILE A 228 -6.20 -13.35 -10.13
CA ILE A 228 -4.79 -12.96 -10.04
C ILE A 228 -3.83 -14.10 -10.39
N LEU A 229 -4.32 -15.25 -10.86
CA LEU A 229 -3.49 -16.45 -11.02
C LEU A 229 -2.37 -16.29 -12.06
N ASN A 230 -2.58 -15.45 -13.08
CA ASN A 230 -1.58 -15.12 -14.09
C ASN A 230 -0.64 -13.98 -13.68
N HIS A 231 -0.90 -13.27 -12.58
CA HIS A 231 0.06 -12.32 -12.05
C HIS A 231 1.34 -13.06 -11.63
N GLN A 232 2.49 -12.54 -11.99
CA GLN A 232 3.78 -13.11 -11.64
C GLN A 232 4.33 -12.35 -10.44
N VAL A 233 4.73 -13.09 -9.42
CA VAL A 233 5.27 -12.53 -8.16
C VAL A 233 6.71 -12.95 -7.99
N MET A 234 7.55 -12.01 -7.57
CA MET A 234 8.87 -12.25 -7.01
C MET A 234 8.91 -11.65 -5.61
N ILE A 235 9.40 -12.40 -4.61
CA ILE A 235 9.58 -11.95 -3.23
C ILE A 235 11.04 -12.14 -2.84
N ARG A 236 11.67 -11.08 -2.35
CA ARG A 236 13.06 -11.10 -1.88
C ARG A 236 13.15 -11.68 -0.48
N ALA A 237 12.90 -12.97 -0.38
CA ALA A 237 12.93 -13.73 0.86
C ALA A 237 13.40 -15.17 0.63
N SER A 238 14.35 -15.62 1.42
CA SER A 238 14.83 -17.00 1.43
C SER A 238 14.08 -17.89 2.43
N ARG A 239 13.25 -17.31 3.29
CA ARG A 239 12.48 -17.99 4.34
C ARG A 239 11.08 -17.41 4.47
N PHE A 240 10.19 -18.20 5.06
CA PHE A 240 8.84 -17.78 5.46
C PHE A 240 8.52 -18.32 6.86
N THR A 241 7.48 -17.79 7.49
CA THR A 241 6.97 -18.32 8.78
C THR A 241 5.84 -19.32 8.50
N PRO A 242 6.06 -20.63 8.65
CA PRO A 242 4.98 -21.60 8.55
C PRO A 242 3.98 -21.43 9.69
N VAL A 243 2.73 -21.76 9.40
CA VAL A 243 1.60 -21.55 10.32
C VAL A 243 0.97 -22.87 10.75
N ASP A 244 0.21 -22.82 11.84
CA ASP A 244 -0.72 -23.87 12.24
C ASP A 244 -2.07 -23.74 11.48
N SER A 245 -3.01 -24.62 11.77
CA SER A 245 -4.34 -24.63 11.13
C SER A 245 -5.20 -23.40 11.45
N THR A 246 -4.78 -22.55 12.40
CA THR A 246 -5.43 -21.28 12.76
C THR A 246 -4.69 -20.07 12.21
N LEU A 247 -3.69 -20.31 11.34
CA LEU A 247 -2.84 -19.31 10.70
C LEU A 247 -1.95 -18.52 11.67
N ILE A 248 -1.56 -19.14 12.79
CA ILE A 248 -0.58 -18.61 13.73
C ILE A 248 0.80 -19.18 13.38
N PRO A 249 1.85 -18.35 13.27
CA PRO A 249 3.20 -18.82 13.05
C PRO A 249 3.67 -19.80 14.13
N THR A 250 4.34 -20.87 13.70
CA THR A 250 4.87 -21.89 14.62
C THR A 250 6.14 -21.46 15.36
N GLY A 251 6.71 -20.29 15.00
CA GLY A 251 8.02 -19.83 15.48
C GLY A 251 9.18 -20.24 14.58
N GLU A 252 8.96 -21.18 13.65
CA GLU A 252 9.95 -21.59 12.67
C GLU A 252 10.16 -20.51 11.58
N LEU A 253 11.40 -20.37 11.11
CA LEU A 253 11.74 -19.61 9.89
C LEU A 253 12.18 -20.62 8.83
N ARG A 254 11.21 -21.16 8.07
CA ARG A 254 11.42 -22.25 7.10
C ARG A 254 12.01 -21.72 5.78
N PRO A 255 13.03 -22.38 5.20
CA PRO A 255 13.49 -22.09 3.85
C PRO A 255 12.36 -22.23 2.82
N VAL A 256 12.31 -21.30 1.84
CA VAL A 256 11.34 -21.40 0.75
C VAL A 256 11.76 -22.39 -0.33
N GLU A 257 13.06 -22.68 -0.42
CA GLU A 257 13.63 -23.55 -1.45
C GLU A 257 12.98 -24.95 -1.47
N GLY A 258 12.59 -25.40 -2.66
CA GLY A 258 11.92 -26.69 -2.84
C GLY A 258 10.46 -26.72 -2.38
N THR A 259 9.88 -25.60 -1.98
CA THR A 259 8.48 -25.49 -1.51
C THR A 259 7.62 -24.70 -2.51
N PRO A 260 6.27 -24.75 -2.42
CA PRO A 260 5.40 -23.87 -3.18
C PRO A 260 5.61 -22.37 -2.91
N PHE A 261 6.25 -22.04 -1.79
CA PHE A 261 6.50 -20.67 -1.30
C PHE A 261 7.75 -20.01 -1.90
N ASP A 262 8.47 -20.70 -2.80
CA ASP A 262 9.69 -20.18 -3.44
C ASP A 262 9.38 -19.17 -4.55
N PHE A 263 9.20 -17.91 -4.17
CA PHE A 263 9.04 -16.77 -5.08
C PHE A 263 10.32 -15.96 -5.27
N ARG A 264 11.50 -16.52 -5.03
CA ARG A 264 12.78 -15.83 -5.29
C ARG A 264 12.98 -15.46 -6.76
N GLN A 265 12.28 -16.13 -7.67
CA GLN A 265 12.19 -15.82 -9.09
C GLN A 265 10.75 -15.47 -9.46
N LEU A 266 10.60 -14.59 -10.46
CA LEU A 266 9.28 -14.18 -10.95
C LEU A 266 8.47 -15.40 -11.41
N THR A 267 7.40 -15.71 -10.69
CA THR A 267 6.60 -16.93 -10.84
C THR A 267 5.11 -16.58 -10.82
N ALA A 268 4.33 -17.17 -11.73
CA ALA A 268 2.88 -16.99 -11.74
C ALA A 268 2.26 -17.54 -10.43
N ILE A 269 1.33 -16.79 -9.83
CA ILE A 269 0.65 -17.20 -8.59
C ILE A 269 -0.01 -18.58 -8.75
N GLY A 270 -0.66 -18.82 -9.89
CA GLY A 270 -1.34 -20.08 -10.21
C GLY A 270 -0.43 -21.27 -10.40
N ALA A 271 0.88 -21.07 -10.60
CA ALA A 271 1.79 -22.16 -10.96
C ALA A 271 1.91 -23.27 -9.89
N ARG A 272 1.81 -22.89 -8.61
CA ARG A 272 2.04 -23.82 -7.49
C ARG A 272 0.97 -23.77 -6.40
N ILE A 273 0.01 -22.84 -6.49
CA ILE A 273 -0.98 -22.56 -5.42
C ILE A 273 -1.90 -23.76 -5.12
N GLN A 274 -1.99 -24.72 -6.04
CA GLN A 274 -2.81 -25.93 -5.90
C GLN A 274 -1.99 -27.19 -5.58
N GLN A 275 -0.69 -27.06 -5.32
CA GLN A 275 0.14 -28.20 -4.92
C GLN A 275 -0.36 -28.82 -3.62
N ASP A 276 -0.16 -30.13 -3.45
CA ASP A 276 -0.48 -30.84 -2.22
C ASP A 276 0.54 -30.51 -1.13
N ASP A 277 0.34 -29.37 -0.50
CA ASP A 277 1.17 -28.84 0.58
C ASP A 277 0.31 -28.45 1.78
N GLN A 278 0.75 -28.80 2.99
CA GLN A 278 0.00 -28.54 4.22
C GLN A 278 -0.22 -27.04 4.48
N GLN A 279 0.78 -26.21 4.20
CA GLN A 279 0.69 -24.78 4.45
C GLN A 279 -0.31 -24.12 3.46
N LEU A 280 -0.30 -24.55 2.20
CA LEU A 280 -1.32 -24.13 1.23
C LEU A 280 -2.73 -24.54 1.64
N LYS A 281 -2.89 -25.75 2.24
CA LYS A 281 -4.19 -26.20 2.77
C LYS A 281 -4.65 -25.35 3.94
N PHE A 282 -3.76 -24.97 4.86
CA PHE A 282 -4.11 -24.11 5.99
C PHE A 282 -4.56 -22.71 5.53
N GLY A 283 -3.85 -22.11 4.58
CA GLY A 283 -4.19 -20.79 4.03
C GLY A 283 -5.32 -20.78 2.99
N GLY A 284 -5.73 -21.95 2.49
CA GLY A 284 -6.59 -22.04 1.30
C GLY A 284 -5.88 -21.51 0.03
N GLY A 285 -4.57 -21.41 0.09
CA GLY A 285 -3.65 -20.80 -0.86
C GLY A 285 -2.53 -20.08 -0.11
N TYR A 286 -2.01 -18.99 -0.67
CA TYR A 286 -1.03 -18.16 0.05
C TYR A 286 -1.75 -17.24 1.04
N ASP A 287 -1.39 -17.31 2.31
CA ASP A 287 -1.73 -16.40 3.40
C ASP A 287 -0.64 -16.50 4.47
N HIS A 288 0.58 -16.10 4.08
CA HIS A 288 1.78 -16.34 4.88
C HIS A 288 2.66 -15.10 4.90
N ASN A 289 3.55 -15.04 5.88
CA ASN A 289 4.56 -14.01 6.01
C ASN A 289 5.91 -14.52 5.48
N TRP A 290 6.50 -13.80 4.53
CA TRP A 290 7.87 -14.00 4.07
C TRP A 290 8.85 -13.17 4.88
N VAL A 291 9.97 -13.79 5.26
CA VAL A 291 11.08 -13.15 5.99
C VAL A 291 12.00 -12.49 4.97
N CYS A 292 11.92 -11.18 4.83
CA CYS A 292 12.62 -10.45 3.79
C CYS A 292 14.14 -10.42 4.01
N ASP A 293 14.90 -10.70 2.93
CA ASP A 293 16.36 -10.74 2.93
C ASP A 293 16.94 -9.32 2.82
N LYS A 294 16.76 -8.52 3.88
CA LYS A 294 17.31 -7.17 4.01
C LYS A 294 17.59 -6.84 5.48
N PRO A 295 18.45 -5.88 5.79
CA PRO A 295 18.65 -5.43 7.16
C PRO A 295 17.35 -4.87 7.77
N LEU A 296 17.16 -5.12 9.07
CA LEU A 296 16.02 -4.62 9.84
C LEU A 296 16.00 -3.08 9.84
N GLY A 297 14.85 -2.50 9.55
CA GLY A 297 14.64 -1.05 9.54
C GLY A 297 15.16 -0.33 8.28
N GLU A 298 15.91 -0.99 7.39
CA GLU A 298 16.33 -0.38 6.13
C GLU A 298 15.21 -0.44 5.08
N LEU A 299 15.04 0.64 4.32
CA LEU A 299 14.13 0.66 3.18
C LEU A 299 14.72 -0.19 2.04
N GLY A 300 13.98 -1.20 1.62
CA GLY A 300 14.44 -2.11 0.55
C GLY A 300 13.29 -2.73 -0.21
N LEU A 301 13.59 -3.23 -1.42
CA LEU A 301 12.65 -3.97 -2.24
C LEU A 301 12.30 -5.31 -1.58
N MET A 302 11.02 -5.53 -1.33
CA MET A 302 10.49 -6.77 -0.76
C MET A 302 9.86 -7.68 -1.82
N ALA A 303 9.08 -7.10 -2.74
CA ALA A 303 8.41 -7.87 -3.77
C ALA A 303 8.24 -7.08 -5.07
N ARG A 304 8.03 -7.81 -6.17
CA ARG A 304 7.60 -7.32 -7.46
C ARG A 304 6.44 -8.17 -7.96
N VAL A 305 5.38 -7.51 -8.41
CA VAL A 305 4.22 -8.13 -9.06
C VAL A 305 4.13 -7.62 -10.48
N TYR A 306 4.05 -8.52 -11.44
CA TYR A 306 3.91 -8.22 -12.87
C TYR A 306 2.65 -8.83 -13.42
N GLU A 307 1.86 -8.05 -14.17
CA GLU A 307 0.67 -8.52 -14.84
C GLU A 307 0.89 -8.48 -16.37
N PRO A 308 0.95 -9.65 -17.04
CA PRO A 308 1.40 -9.74 -18.43
C PRO A 308 0.48 -9.06 -19.44
N ALA A 309 -0.84 -9.06 -19.25
CA ALA A 309 -1.80 -8.56 -20.24
C ALA A 309 -1.74 -7.02 -20.35
N THR A 310 -1.70 -6.31 -19.23
CA THR A 310 -1.63 -4.85 -19.19
C THR A 310 -0.20 -4.33 -19.17
N GLY A 311 0.77 -5.18 -18.85
CA GLY A 311 2.17 -4.79 -18.63
C GLY A 311 2.42 -4.05 -17.33
N ARG A 312 1.43 -3.91 -16.44
CA ARG A 312 1.62 -3.24 -15.15
C ARG A 312 2.56 -4.02 -14.25
N VAL A 313 3.43 -3.27 -13.61
CA VAL A 313 4.35 -3.74 -12.57
C VAL A 313 4.07 -2.97 -11.29
N MET A 314 4.02 -3.66 -10.16
CA MET A 314 4.03 -3.08 -8.83
C MET A 314 5.26 -3.58 -8.08
N GLU A 315 6.12 -2.68 -7.63
CA GLU A 315 7.19 -2.97 -6.68
C GLU A 315 6.75 -2.55 -5.29
N VAL A 316 7.01 -3.42 -4.31
CA VAL A 316 6.74 -3.16 -2.89
C VAL A 316 8.06 -2.98 -2.18
N LEU A 317 8.27 -1.78 -1.63
CA LEU A 317 9.43 -1.48 -0.80
C LEU A 317 8.97 -1.13 0.61
N SER A 318 9.74 -1.53 1.63
CA SER A 318 9.43 -1.13 3.00
C SER A 318 10.64 -1.22 3.92
N THR A 319 10.50 -0.58 5.09
CA THR A 319 11.41 -0.72 6.23
C THR A 319 11.09 -1.94 7.10
N GLU A 320 9.93 -2.57 6.90
CA GLU A 320 9.47 -3.73 7.68
C GLU A 320 10.28 -5.01 7.40
N PRO A 321 10.40 -5.92 8.38
CA PRO A 321 11.18 -7.16 8.24
C PRO A 321 10.45 -8.26 7.46
N GLY A 322 9.13 -8.23 7.41
CA GLY A 322 8.28 -9.26 6.81
C GLY A 322 7.29 -8.70 5.80
N LEU A 323 6.86 -9.59 4.92
CA LEU A 323 5.83 -9.32 3.93
C LEU A 323 4.76 -10.41 4.01
N GLN A 324 3.56 -10.07 4.43
CA GLN A 324 2.40 -10.93 4.27
C GLN A 324 1.96 -10.88 2.82
N PHE A 325 1.90 -12.04 2.17
CA PHE A 325 1.28 -12.20 0.87
C PHE A 325 0.04 -13.08 1.00
N TYR A 326 -1.11 -12.52 0.64
CA TYR A 326 -2.40 -13.20 0.66
C TYR A 326 -3.01 -13.20 -0.74
N SER A 327 -3.50 -14.35 -1.19
CA SER A 327 -3.96 -14.57 -2.56
C SER A 327 -5.49 -14.53 -2.73
N GLY A 328 -6.21 -13.78 -1.87
CA GLY A 328 -7.65 -13.58 -2.02
C GLY A 328 -8.51 -14.82 -1.76
N ASN A 329 -8.05 -15.72 -0.88
CA ASN A 329 -8.61 -17.05 -0.67
C ASN A 329 -10.01 -17.04 -0.01
N PHE A 330 -10.39 -15.93 0.65
CA PHE A 330 -11.68 -15.80 1.34
C PHE A 330 -12.71 -14.97 0.56
N LEU A 331 -12.35 -14.44 -0.60
CA LEU A 331 -13.30 -13.85 -1.54
C LEU A 331 -14.17 -14.98 -2.13
N ASN A 332 -15.48 -14.88 -2.02
CA ASN A 332 -16.41 -15.99 -2.31
C ASN A 332 -17.66 -15.56 -3.11
N GLY A 333 -17.64 -14.35 -3.68
CA GLY A 333 -18.78 -13.83 -4.43
C GLY A 333 -19.85 -13.13 -3.58
N SER A 334 -19.67 -13.04 -2.26
CA SER A 334 -20.62 -12.32 -1.39
C SER A 334 -20.46 -10.79 -1.46
N ASN A 335 -19.33 -10.30 -1.94
CA ASN A 335 -19.05 -8.87 -2.03
C ASN A 335 -19.25 -8.38 -3.47
N GLN A 336 -20.26 -7.52 -3.65
CA GLN A 336 -20.41 -6.72 -4.86
C GLN A 336 -19.66 -5.40 -4.67
N GLY A 337 -18.57 -5.24 -5.41
CA GLY A 337 -17.67 -4.09 -5.31
C GLY A 337 -17.92 -3.04 -6.38
N LYS A 338 -16.87 -2.28 -6.69
CA LYS A 338 -16.90 -1.14 -7.60
C LYS A 338 -17.51 -1.48 -8.96
N GLY A 339 -18.40 -0.59 -9.44
CA GLY A 339 -19.09 -0.76 -10.72
C GLY A 339 -19.94 -2.03 -10.81
N GLY A 340 -20.35 -2.60 -9.68
CA GLY A 340 -21.15 -3.82 -9.62
C GLY A 340 -20.36 -5.12 -9.84
N TRP A 341 -19.02 -5.07 -9.88
CA TRP A 341 -18.19 -6.27 -10.01
C TRP A 341 -18.27 -7.13 -8.75
N VAL A 342 -18.73 -8.37 -8.90
CA VAL A 342 -18.80 -9.35 -7.80
C VAL A 342 -17.42 -9.98 -7.62
N TYR A 343 -16.83 -9.79 -6.43
CA TYR A 343 -15.49 -10.28 -6.11
C TYR A 343 -15.50 -11.77 -5.81
N GLN A 344 -15.00 -12.55 -6.75
CA GLN A 344 -14.88 -13.99 -6.67
C GLN A 344 -13.55 -14.41 -6.04
N PHE A 345 -13.44 -15.68 -5.72
CA PHE A 345 -12.22 -16.33 -5.26
C PHE A 345 -11.00 -15.89 -6.09
N ARG A 346 -9.97 -15.37 -5.42
CA ARG A 346 -8.72 -14.91 -6.05
C ARG A 346 -8.85 -13.72 -7.01
N ASN A 347 -9.83 -12.86 -6.83
CA ASN A 347 -9.93 -11.63 -7.62
C ASN A 347 -8.99 -10.52 -7.17
N GLY A 348 -8.27 -10.69 -6.07
CA GLY A 348 -7.27 -9.74 -5.59
C GLY A 348 -6.21 -10.40 -4.73
N LEU A 349 -5.07 -9.75 -4.60
CA LEU A 349 -3.97 -10.14 -3.71
C LEU A 349 -3.62 -9.00 -2.77
N THR A 350 -3.13 -9.31 -1.56
CA THR A 350 -2.54 -8.30 -0.68
C THR A 350 -1.02 -8.48 -0.57
N MET A 351 -0.33 -7.38 -0.40
CA MET A 351 1.10 -7.30 -0.08
C MET A 351 1.23 -6.35 1.11
N GLU A 352 1.42 -6.92 2.29
CA GLU A 352 1.37 -6.19 3.57
C GLU A 352 2.74 -6.22 4.24
N PRO A 353 3.60 -5.21 4.02
CA PRO A 353 4.82 -5.07 4.81
C PRO A 353 4.48 -4.89 6.29
N GLN A 354 5.08 -5.72 7.16
CA GLN A 354 4.75 -5.76 8.58
C GLN A 354 5.82 -6.49 9.39
N HIS A 355 5.77 -6.38 10.71
CA HIS A 355 6.41 -7.36 11.59
C HIS A 355 5.67 -8.69 11.48
N TYR A 356 6.35 -9.79 11.86
CA TYR A 356 5.76 -11.11 11.69
C TYR A 356 4.50 -11.26 12.57
N PRO A 357 3.49 -12.02 12.09
CA PRO A 357 2.31 -12.28 12.92
C PRO A 357 2.71 -12.94 14.23
N ASP A 358 1.93 -12.67 15.29
CA ASP A 358 2.13 -13.20 16.65
C ASP A 358 3.49 -12.86 17.30
N SER A 359 4.22 -11.84 16.81
CA SER A 359 5.52 -11.45 17.39
C SER A 359 5.51 -11.19 18.91
N PRO A 360 4.43 -10.67 19.53
CA PRO A 360 4.40 -10.51 20.99
C PRO A 360 4.59 -11.83 21.77
N ASN A 361 4.21 -12.97 21.17
CA ASN A 361 4.31 -14.32 21.75
C ASN A 361 5.51 -15.11 21.22
N GLN A 362 6.30 -14.55 20.31
CA GLN A 362 7.42 -15.22 19.65
C GLN A 362 8.74 -14.49 19.96
N PRO A 363 9.45 -14.83 21.05
CA PRO A 363 10.64 -14.10 21.48
C PRO A 363 11.79 -14.06 20.46
N ALA A 364 11.80 -15.01 19.51
CA ALA A 364 12.80 -15.08 18.44
C ALA A 364 12.49 -14.15 17.25
N PHE A 365 11.28 -13.60 17.20
CA PHE A 365 10.88 -12.66 16.15
C PHE A 365 11.31 -11.23 16.46
N PRO A 366 11.43 -10.36 15.45
CA PRO A 366 11.69 -8.94 15.70
C PRO A 366 10.69 -8.33 16.67
N SER A 367 11.18 -7.52 17.62
CA SER A 367 10.36 -6.94 18.67
C SER A 367 9.37 -5.92 18.11
N VAL A 368 8.15 -5.96 18.60
CA VAL A 368 7.04 -5.04 18.29
C VAL A 368 6.71 -4.12 19.46
N VAL A 369 7.54 -4.12 20.49
CA VAL A 369 7.32 -3.30 21.69
C VAL A 369 7.76 -1.86 21.42
N LEU A 370 6.82 -0.93 21.61
CA LEU A 370 7.09 0.51 21.62
C LEU A 370 7.04 1.04 23.06
N LYS A 371 8.06 1.77 23.46
CA LYS A 371 8.18 2.35 24.82
C LYS A 371 7.98 3.86 24.80
N PRO A 372 7.56 4.49 25.92
CA PRO A 372 7.56 5.92 26.06
C PRO A 372 8.91 6.56 25.69
N GLY A 373 8.86 7.64 24.92
CA GLY A 373 10.05 8.33 24.41
C GLY A 373 10.65 7.75 23.14
N GLN A 374 10.18 6.58 22.68
CA GLN A 374 10.51 6.03 21.36
C GLN A 374 9.49 6.47 20.31
N VAL A 375 9.92 6.50 19.06
CA VAL A 375 9.05 6.72 17.90
C VAL A 375 9.05 5.45 17.06
N PHE A 376 7.87 4.88 16.86
CA PHE A 376 7.66 3.88 15.83
C PHE A 376 7.71 4.57 14.46
N HIS A 377 8.40 3.97 13.51
CA HIS A 377 8.46 4.45 12.14
C HIS A 377 8.41 3.27 11.17
N ASN A 378 7.53 3.37 10.16
CA ASN A 378 7.43 2.41 9.07
C ASN A 378 7.18 3.17 7.76
N THR A 379 7.86 2.76 6.69
CA THR A 379 7.63 3.25 5.33
C THR A 379 7.24 2.09 4.44
N ILE A 380 6.13 2.26 3.71
CA ILE A 380 5.64 1.34 2.68
C ILE A 380 5.52 2.11 1.38
N ILE A 381 6.06 1.56 0.28
CA ILE A 381 5.99 2.16 -1.05
C ILE A 381 5.46 1.12 -2.03
N TYR A 382 4.35 1.44 -2.68
CA TYR A 382 3.85 0.73 -3.84
C TYR A 382 4.19 1.56 -5.08
N ARG A 383 5.22 1.16 -5.81
CA ARG A 383 5.71 1.87 -7.00
C ARG A 383 5.24 1.17 -8.26
N PHE A 384 4.56 1.92 -9.13
CA PHE A 384 3.98 1.39 -10.36
C PHE A 384 4.79 1.80 -11.58
N SER A 385 5.00 0.85 -12.47
CA SER A 385 5.62 1.03 -13.77
C SER A 385 4.99 0.10 -14.80
N VAL A 386 5.48 0.10 -16.02
CA VAL A 386 5.04 -0.78 -17.10
C VAL A 386 6.24 -1.50 -17.74
N GLN A 387 5.97 -2.71 -18.25
CA GLN A 387 6.96 -3.55 -18.94
C GLN A 387 6.40 -4.07 -20.26
#